data_a9d9c382d5d1e727e0a4d2350229f649
#
_entry.id   a9d9c382d5d1e727e0a4d2350229f649
#
_cell.length_a   1.000
_cell.length_b   1.000
_cell.length_c   1.000
_cell.angle_alpha   90.00
_cell.angle_beta   90.00
_cell.angle_gamma   90.00
#
_symmetry.space_group_name_H-M   'P 1'
#
loop_
_entity.id
_entity.type
_entity.pdbx_description
1 polymer ?
#
loop_
_entity_poly.entity_id
_entity_poly.type
_entity_poly.pdbx_seq_one_letter_code
_entity_poly.pdbx_strand_id
1 'polypeptide(L)'
;MDLRQRYLNTARGSPAGIRPAYYYQDDEVVVVASERPVIQTVFNVPFESVQEIEPGNALIIKKNGNISLNQILAPTVKKACSFERIYFSRGSDAEIYQERKNLGKLILPSVLKAIDQDTDNTVFSYIPNTAETSFYGLVESAQDFLNQRKNDYILKNRNTLTEQTLQELLKVKIRTEKVAIKDAKLRTFITEDSSRDDLVAHVYDVTYGVIKPTDNLVIIDDSI
;
A
#
# COMPACT_ATOMS: atom_id res chain seq x y z
N MET A 1 33.24 27.10 -16.53
CA MET A 1 32.59 25.76 -16.55
C MET A 1 31.61 25.79 -17.72
N ASP A 2 31.88 25.07 -18.78
CA ASP A 2 31.08 25.15 -20.00
C ASP A 2 29.73 24.47 -19.78
N LEU A 3 28.65 25.28 -19.74
CA LEU A 3 27.27 24.81 -19.61
C LEU A 3 26.83 23.88 -20.76
N ARG A 4 27.64 23.80 -21.81
CA ARG A 4 27.39 22.96 -23.00
C ARG A 4 27.60 21.45 -22.76
N GLN A 5 28.13 21.05 -21.62
CA GLN A 5 28.34 19.63 -21.26
C GLN A 5 27.37 19.13 -20.14
N ARG A 6 26.37 19.90 -19.77
CA ARG A 6 25.36 19.39 -18.83
C ARG A 6 24.46 18.40 -19.52
N TYR A 7 24.85 17.15 -19.42
CA TYR A 7 23.92 16.03 -19.60
C TYR A 7 22.98 16.04 -18.39
N LEU A 8 21.68 15.93 -18.61
CA LEU A 8 20.80 15.51 -17.54
C LEU A 8 21.09 14.03 -17.26
N ASN A 9 22.11 13.75 -16.44
CA ASN A 9 22.38 12.42 -15.88
C ASN A 9 21.34 12.14 -14.80
N THR A 10 20.09 12.00 -15.16
CA THR A 10 19.01 12.09 -14.18
C THR A 10 18.53 10.76 -13.66
N ALA A 11 18.88 9.63 -14.22
CA ALA A 11 18.39 8.38 -13.70
C ALA A 11 19.44 7.28 -13.83
N ARG A 12 20.26 7.15 -12.79
CA ARG A 12 21.00 5.91 -12.57
C ARG A 12 20.08 4.91 -11.89
N GLY A 13 19.59 3.93 -12.62
CA GLY A 13 19.13 2.70 -11.99
C GLY A 13 20.29 2.13 -11.19
N SER A 14 20.13 1.95 -9.86
CA SER A 14 21.13 1.21 -9.11
C SER A 14 21.24 -0.19 -9.73
N PRO A 15 22.42 -0.85 -9.72
CA PRO A 15 22.54 -2.19 -10.28
C PRO A 15 21.54 -3.19 -9.70
N ALA A 16 21.09 -2.96 -8.49
CA ALA A 16 20.12 -3.78 -7.77
C ALA A 16 18.68 -3.22 -7.82
N GLY A 17 18.40 -2.10 -8.51
CA GLY A 17 17.07 -1.51 -8.60
C GLY A 17 16.43 -1.15 -7.25
N ILE A 18 17.24 -0.66 -6.29
CA ILE A 18 16.78 -0.38 -4.92
C ILE A 18 15.68 0.69 -4.92
N ARG A 19 15.89 1.77 -5.69
CA ARG A 19 14.92 2.85 -5.87
C ARG A 19 14.45 2.86 -7.31
N PRO A 20 13.14 3.00 -7.56
CA PRO A 20 12.60 3.06 -8.91
C PRO A 20 12.89 4.42 -9.55
N ALA A 21 12.94 4.43 -10.87
CA ALA A 21 12.88 5.63 -11.69
C ALA A 21 12.06 5.32 -12.95
N TYR A 22 11.19 6.23 -13.28
CA TYR A 22 10.26 6.11 -14.41
C TYR A 22 10.49 7.25 -15.39
N TYR A 23 10.22 6.99 -16.66
CA TYR A 23 10.24 8.03 -17.68
C TYR A 23 9.05 7.91 -18.63
N TYR A 24 8.69 9.05 -19.19
CA TYR A 24 7.75 9.22 -20.28
C TYR A 24 8.42 10.07 -21.36
N GLN A 25 8.15 9.76 -22.61
CA GLN A 25 8.66 10.50 -23.76
C GLN A 25 7.58 10.61 -24.81
N ASP A 26 7.44 11.80 -25.38
CA ASP A 26 6.71 12.08 -26.62
C ASP A 26 7.54 12.98 -27.54
N ASP A 27 6.90 13.58 -28.54
CA ASP A 27 7.57 14.43 -29.54
C ASP A 27 8.03 15.78 -28.97
N GLU A 28 7.48 16.21 -27.82
CA GLU A 28 7.71 17.53 -27.23
C GLU A 28 8.55 17.46 -25.96
N VAL A 29 8.37 16.42 -25.13
CA VAL A 29 8.99 16.37 -23.82
C VAL A 29 9.55 14.99 -23.48
N VAL A 30 10.55 15.00 -22.58
CA VAL A 30 11.01 13.84 -21.83
C VAL A 30 10.89 14.13 -20.35
N VAL A 31 10.17 13.30 -19.64
CA VAL A 31 9.93 13.45 -18.21
C VAL A 31 10.51 12.27 -17.47
N VAL A 32 11.17 12.53 -16.35
CA VAL A 32 11.70 11.51 -15.45
C VAL A 32 11.22 11.80 -14.03
N ALA A 33 10.73 10.78 -13.35
CA ALA A 33 10.28 10.87 -11.96
C ALA A 33 10.64 9.59 -11.20
N SER A 34 10.64 9.67 -9.87
CA SER A 34 10.79 8.50 -8.98
C SER A 34 9.52 7.66 -8.90
N GLU A 35 8.38 8.20 -9.36
CA GLU A 35 7.07 7.57 -9.23
C GLU A 35 6.27 7.70 -10.53
N ARG A 36 5.72 6.60 -11.03
CA ARG A 36 4.88 6.52 -12.22
C ARG A 36 3.61 7.39 -12.14
N PRO A 37 2.83 7.36 -11.04
CA PRO A 37 1.58 8.12 -10.97
C PRO A 37 1.76 9.64 -11.07
N VAL A 38 2.93 10.17 -10.73
CA VAL A 38 3.22 11.60 -10.88
C VAL A 38 3.20 11.99 -12.36
N ILE A 39 3.85 11.17 -13.20
CA ILE A 39 3.89 11.39 -14.65
C ILE A 39 2.47 11.23 -15.24
N GLN A 40 1.79 10.13 -14.87
CA GLN A 40 0.43 9.85 -15.35
C GLN A 40 -0.54 11.01 -15.05
N THR A 41 -0.50 11.52 -13.81
CA THR A 41 -1.41 12.60 -13.38
C THR A 41 -1.12 13.92 -14.07
N VAL A 42 0.17 14.29 -14.20
CA VAL A 42 0.56 15.59 -14.75
C VAL A 42 0.37 15.65 -16.26
N PHE A 43 0.70 14.57 -16.96
CA PHE A 43 0.66 14.50 -18.42
C PHE A 43 -0.61 13.82 -18.96
N ASN A 44 -1.49 13.33 -18.08
CA ASN A 44 -2.72 12.61 -18.42
C ASN A 44 -2.46 11.45 -19.41
N VAL A 45 -1.44 10.64 -19.12
CA VAL A 45 -1.03 9.52 -19.97
C VAL A 45 -1.38 8.16 -19.33
N PRO A 46 -1.64 7.14 -20.15
CA PRO A 46 -1.95 5.81 -19.65
C PRO A 46 -0.73 5.13 -19.02
N PHE A 47 -1.00 4.07 -18.25
CA PHE A 47 0.04 3.32 -17.51
C PHE A 47 1.16 2.81 -18.42
N GLU A 48 0.79 2.30 -19.59
CA GLU A 48 1.70 1.68 -20.55
C GLU A 48 2.68 2.67 -21.21
N SER A 49 2.36 3.96 -21.17
CA SER A 49 3.22 5.01 -21.74
C SER A 49 4.39 5.37 -20.81
N VAL A 50 4.32 4.99 -19.53
CA VAL A 50 5.35 5.32 -18.55
C VAL A 50 6.19 4.08 -18.25
N GLN A 51 7.48 4.16 -18.61
CA GLN A 51 8.40 3.05 -18.52
C GLN A 51 9.30 3.14 -17.29
N GLU A 52 9.61 2.01 -16.66
CA GLU A 52 10.63 1.93 -15.60
C GLU A 52 12.02 1.93 -16.24
N ILE A 53 12.97 2.63 -15.63
CA ILE A 53 14.39 2.52 -15.99
C ILE A 53 14.95 1.29 -15.28
N GLU A 54 15.20 0.24 -16.05
CA GLU A 54 15.66 -1.03 -15.52
C GLU A 54 17.00 -0.92 -14.75
N PRO A 55 17.27 -1.83 -13.80
CA PRO A 55 18.52 -1.86 -13.05
C PRO A 55 19.75 -1.81 -13.94
N GLY A 56 20.73 -0.97 -13.58
CA GLY A 56 21.98 -0.81 -14.32
C GLY A 56 21.89 0.04 -15.57
N ASN A 57 20.70 0.51 -15.95
CA ASN A 57 20.51 1.39 -17.11
C ASN A 57 20.55 2.88 -16.73
N ALA A 58 20.85 3.71 -17.72
CA ALA A 58 20.75 5.15 -17.64
C ALA A 58 20.01 5.71 -18.86
N LEU A 59 19.07 6.62 -18.61
CA LEU A 59 18.45 7.43 -19.64
C LEU A 59 19.37 8.64 -19.92
N ILE A 60 19.84 8.76 -21.14
CA ILE A 60 20.76 9.80 -21.59
C ILE A 60 20.02 10.70 -22.55
N ILE A 61 19.91 11.99 -22.19
CA ILE A 61 19.29 13.01 -23.02
C ILE A 61 20.38 13.97 -23.46
N LYS A 62 20.62 14.07 -24.77
CA LYS A 62 21.61 14.96 -25.36
C LYS A 62 20.98 16.30 -25.75
N LYS A 63 21.78 17.35 -25.81
CA LYS A 63 21.32 18.70 -26.24
C LYS A 63 20.68 18.76 -27.64
N ASN A 64 21.03 17.85 -28.52
CA ASN A 64 20.44 17.75 -29.86
C ASN A 64 19.09 17.02 -29.89
N GLY A 65 18.50 16.72 -28.72
CA GLY A 65 17.23 15.98 -28.61
C GLY A 65 17.37 14.46 -28.67
N ASN A 66 18.56 13.91 -28.91
CA ASN A 66 18.74 12.47 -28.93
C ASN A 66 18.59 11.88 -27.55
N ILE A 67 17.71 10.89 -27.44
CA ILE A 67 17.41 10.15 -26.21
C ILE A 67 17.86 8.70 -26.40
N SER A 68 18.54 8.16 -25.43
CA SER A 68 18.96 6.76 -25.43
C SER A 68 18.92 6.16 -24.02
N LEU A 69 18.44 4.95 -23.93
CA LEU A 69 18.52 4.12 -22.72
C LEU A 69 19.68 3.14 -22.89
N ASN A 70 20.70 3.28 -22.07
CA ASN A 70 21.91 2.45 -22.18
C ASN A 70 22.20 1.73 -20.87
N GLN A 71 22.56 0.47 -20.97
CA GLN A 71 23.13 -0.26 -19.85
C GLN A 71 24.53 0.28 -19.55
N ILE A 72 24.72 0.85 -18.37
CA ILE A 72 26.01 1.42 -17.92
C ILE A 72 26.68 0.59 -16.83
N LEU A 73 25.90 -0.24 -16.13
CA LEU A 73 26.37 -1.17 -15.13
C LEU A 73 25.74 -2.54 -15.35
N ALA A 74 26.46 -3.61 -15.04
CA ALA A 74 25.85 -4.93 -15.05
C ALA A 74 24.72 -5.00 -13.99
N PRO A 75 23.50 -5.37 -14.38
CA PRO A 75 22.42 -5.52 -13.42
C PRO A 75 22.71 -6.71 -12.49
N THR A 76 22.34 -6.55 -11.23
CA THR A 76 22.30 -7.64 -10.25
C THR A 76 20.85 -8.08 -10.03
N VAL A 77 20.61 -9.03 -9.14
CA VAL A 77 19.25 -9.39 -8.75
C VAL A 77 18.52 -8.15 -8.20
N LYS A 78 17.35 -7.85 -8.75
CA LYS A 78 16.52 -6.70 -8.31
C LYS A 78 16.20 -6.85 -6.82
N LYS A 79 16.55 -5.83 -6.03
CA LYS A 79 16.29 -5.73 -4.59
C LYS A 79 15.54 -4.43 -4.33
N ALA A 80 14.27 -4.41 -4.70
CA ALA A 80 13.42 -3.25 -4.45
C ALA A 80 13.38 -2.95 -2.94
N CYS A 81 13.47 -1.68 -2.58
CA CYS A 81 13.39 -1.26 -1.19
C CYS A 81 11.96 -1.45 -0.67
N SER A 82 11.78 -2.32 0.33
CA SER A 82 10.46 -2.54 0.94
C SER A 82 9.89 -1.26 1.55
N PHE A 83 10.74 -0.43 2.13
CA PHE A 83 10.33 0.85 2.73
C PHE A 83 9.80 1.83 1.67
N GLU A 84 10.42 1.89 0.49
CA GLU A 84 9.87 2.67 -0.64
C GLU A 84 8.48 2.14 -1.04
N ARG A 85 8.32 0.84 -1.19
CA ARG A 85 7.08 0.24 -1.68
C ARG A 85 5.94 0.29 -0.66
N ILE A 86 6.25 0.06 0.62
CA ILE A 86 5.23 0.08 1.68
C ILE A 86 4.85 1.52 2.05
N TYR A 87 5.82 2.43 2.12
CA TYR A 87 5.62 3.72 2.76
C TYR A 87 5.70 4.92 1.79
N PHE A 88 6.79 5.07 1.02
CA PHE A 88 7.03 6.26 0.21
C PHE A 88 6.30 6.27 -1.12
N SER A 89 6.22 5.14 -1.82
CA SER A 89 5.56 5.06 -3.13
C SER A 89 4.08 5.44 -3.02
N ARG A 90 3.57 6.09 -4.05
CA ARG A 90 2.17 6.49 -4.09
C ARG A 90 1.26 5.27 -4.17
N GLY A 91 0.27 5.21 -3.27
CA GLY A 91 -0.74 4.15 -3.27
C GLY A 91 -1.68 4.17 -4.49
N SER A 92 -1.60 5.20 -5.34
CA SER A 92 -2.33 5.28 -6.63
C SER A 92 -1.60 4.58 -7.78
N ASP A 93 -0.37 4.10 -7.60
CA ASP A 93 0.28 3.19 -8.56
C ASP A 93 -0.39 1.82 -8.49
N ALA A 94 -0.81 1.28 -9.65
CA ALA A 94 -1.56 0.02 -9.71
C ALA A 94 -0.79 -1.17 -9.12
N GLU A 95 0.52 -1.24 -9.35
CA GLU A 95 1.38 -2.31 -8.81
C GLU A 95 1.56 -2.17 -7.30
N ILE A 96 1.83 -0.94 -6.81
CA ILE A 96 1.97 -0.64 -5.37
C ILE A 96 0.66 -0.89 -4.64
N TYR A 97 -0.47 -0.48 -5.22
CA TYR A 97 -1.80 -0.74 -4.67
C TYR A 97 -2.04 -2.23 -4.46
N GLN A 98 -1.79 -3.02 -5.52
CA GLN A 98 -2.01 -4.48 -5.46
C GLN A 98 -1.04 -5.17 -4.49
N GLU A 99 0.22 -4.74 -4.45
CA GLU A 99 1.22 -5.26 -3.53
C GLU A 99 0.83 -5.00 -2.06
N ARG A 100 0.46 -3.76 -1.72
CA ARG A 100 -0.01 -3.42 -0.37
C ARG A 100 -1.27 -4.20 0.02
N LYS A 101 -2.20 -4.36 -0.91
CA LYS A 101 -3.39 -5.17 -0.69
C LYS A 101 -3.06 -6.63 -0.41
N ASN A 102 -2.10 -7.21 -1.15
CA ASN A 102 -1.63 -8.57 -0.94
C ASN A 102 -0.90 -8.74 0.41
N LEU A 103 -0.13 -7.75 0.85
CA LEU A 103 0.47 -7.77 2.19
C LEU A 103 -0.61 -7.89 3.27
N GLY A 104 -1.70 -7.12 3.17
CA GLY A 104 -2.84 -7.24 4.07
C GLY A 104 -3.46 -8.64 4.08
N LYS A 105 -3.61 -9.27 2.92
CA LYS A 105 -4.11 -10.66 2.84
C LYS A 105 -3.18 -11.66 3.54
N LEU A 106 -1.88 -11.51 3.35
CA LEU A 106 -0.88 -12.43 3.86
C LEU A 106 -0.76 -12.43 5.39
N ILE A 107 -1.11 -11.35 6.07
CA ILE A 107 -1.06 -11.28 7.55
C ILE A 107 -2.26 -11.93 8.23
N LEU A 108 -3.37 -12.22 7.51
CA LEU A 108 -4.60 -12.78 8.11
C LEU A 108 -4.36 -14.01 8.99
N PRO A 109 -3.56 -15.03 8.61
CA PRO A 109 -3.35 -16.20 9.46
C PRO A 109 -2.78 -15.86 10.84
N SER A 110 -1.86 -14.88 10.90
CA SER A 110 -1.27 -14.40 12.14
C SER A 110 -2.29 -13.64 12.99
N VAL A 111 -3.13 -12.83 12.36
CA VAL A 111 -4.22 -12.10 13.01
C VAL A 111 -5.23 -13.08 13.59
N LEU A 112 -5.71 -14.06 12.81
CA LEU A 112 -6.66 -15.08 13.28
C LEU A 112 -6.12 -15.88 14.47
N LYS A 113 -4.83 -16.17 14.47
CA LYS A 113 -4.18 -16.83 15.60
C LYS A 113 -4.18 -15.93 16.85
N ALA A 114 -3.93 -14.63 16.70
CA ALA A 114 -3.86 -13.68 17.81
C ALA A 114 -5.23 -13.43 18.48
N ILE A 115 -6.31 -13.52 17.71
CA ILE A 115 -7.69 -13.34 18.21
C ILE A 115 -8.40 -14.68 18.47
N ASP A 116 -7.69 -15.80 18.52
CA ASP A 116 -8.26 -17.16 18.70
C ASP A 116 -9.41 -17.46 17.70
N GLN A 117 -9.33 -16.93 16.48
CA GLN A 117 -10.34 -17.00 15.42
C GLN A 117 -11.70 -16.37 15.78
N ASP A 118 -11.76 -15.59 16.85
CA ASP A 118 -12.97 -14.86 17.27
C ASP A 118 -13.21 -13.62 16.40
N THR A 119 -13.73 -13.83 15.20
CA THR A 119 -14.09 -12.74 14.28
C THR A 119 -15.38 -12.01 14.69
N ASP A 120 -16.20 -12.61 15.55
CA ASP A 120 -17.51 -12.06 15.93
C ASP A 120 -17.38 -10.91 16.93
N ASN A 121 -16.39 -11.01 17.83
CA ASN A 121 -16.05 -9.97 18.82
C ASN A 121 -14.78 -9.20 18.42
N THR A 122 -14.46 -9.13 17.14
CA THR A 122 -13.27 -8.41 16.66
C THR A 122 -13.66 -7.25 15.77
N VAL A 123 -13.06 -6.09 16.04
CA VAL A 123 -13.12 -4.89 15.20
C VAL A 123 -11.80 -4.74 14.46
N PHE A 124 -11.88 -4.61 13.15
CA PHE A 124 -10.71 -4.34 12.28
C PHE A 124 -10.63 -2.87 11.94
N SER A 125 -9.47 -2.28 12.09
CA SER A 125 -9.21 -0.86 11.81
C SER A 125 -7.79 -0.66 11.26
N TYR A 126 -7.43 0.59 10.99
CA TYR A 126 -6.10 0.95 10.50
C TYR A 126 -5.70 2.35 10.94
N ILE A 127 -4.40 2.62 10.93
CA ILE A 127 -3.86 3.96 11.13
C ILE A 127 -3.80 4.67 9.77
N PRO A 128 -4.54 5.79 9.60
CA PRO A 128 -4.52 6.51 8.33
C PRO A 128 -3.15 7.21 8.11
N ASN A 129 -2.69 7.34 6.84
CA ASN A 129 -3.44 7.00 5.63
C ASN A 129 -2.84 5.79 4.87
N THR A 130 -1.55 5.51 5.01
CA THR A 130 -0.79 4.57 4.15
C THR A 130 -1.24 3.14 4.34
N ALA A 131 -1.57 2.75 5.59
CA ALA A 131 -2.03 1.41 5.93
C ALA A 131 -3.40 1.01 5.34
N GLU A 132 -4.18 1.99 4.84
CA GLU A 132 -5.55 1.76 4.37
C GLU A 132 -5.64 0.67 3.28
N THR A 133 -4.71 0.66 2.32
CA THR A 133 -4.75 -0.34 1.24
C THR A 133 -4.49 -1.76 1.76
N SER A 134 -3.57 -1.92 2.70
CA SER A 134 -3.31 -3.21 3.35
C SER A 134 -4.51 -3.65 4.20
N PHE A 135 -5.16 -2.70 4.87
CA PHE A 135 -6.39 -2.97 5.61
C PHE A 135 -7.50 -3.54 4.71
N TYR A 136 -7.73 -2.98 3.51
CA TYR A 136 -8.70 -3.57 2.57
C TYR A 136 -8.34 -5.01 2.21
N GLY A 137 -7.07 -5.31 1.98
CA GLY A 137 -6.62 -6.67 1.72
C GLY A 137 -6.89 -7.64 2.88
N LEU A 138 -6.62 -7.20 4.11
CA LEU A 138 -6.92 -7.97 5.33
C LEU A 138 -8.41 -8.24 5.47
N VAL A 139 -9.24 -7.21 5.33
CA VAL A 139 -10.71 -7.32 5.47
C VAL A 139 -11.31 -8.24 4.40
N GLU A 140 -10.88 -8.14 3.14
CA GLU A 140 -11.29 -9.08 2.10
C GLU A 140 -10.98 -10.53 2.49
N SER A 141 -9.75 -10.78 2.91
CA SER A 141 -9.31 -12.13 3.30
C SER A 141 -10.06 -12.64 4.54
N ALA A 142 -10.32 -11.76 5.52
CA ALA A 142 -11.11 -12.10 6.71
C ALA A 142 -12.58 -12.41 6.33
N GLN A 143 -13.15 -11.66 5.39
CA GLN A 143 -14.50 -11.94 4.90
C GLN A 143 -14.58 -13.26 4.14
N ASP A 144 -13.56 -13.60 3.34
CA ASP A 144 -13.46 -14.90 2.67
C ASP A 144 -13.37 -16.04 3.67
N PHE A 145 -12.56 -15.88 4.72
CA PHE A 145 -12.48 -16.83 5.82
C PHE A 145 -13.84 -17.02 6.52
N LEU A 146 -14.53 -15.94 6.84
CA LEU A 146 -15.87 -15.98 7.41
C LEU A 146 -16.88 -16.68 6.49
N ASN A 147 -16.84 -16.40 5.20
CA ASN A 147 -17.69 -17.02 4.20
C ASN A 147 -17.43 -18.54 4.10
N GLN A 148 -16.17 -18.96 4.18
CA GLN A 148 -15.83 -20.38 4.21
C GLN A 148 -16.41 -21.06 5.47
N ARG A 149 -16.27 -20.45 6.65
CA ARG A 149 -16.88 -20.96 7.90
C ARG A 149 -18.41 -21.09 7.79
N LYS A 150 -19.07 -20.11 7.17
CA LYS A 150 -20.52 -20.17 6.92
C LYS A 150 -20.89 -21.32 5.99
N ASN A 151 -20.16 -21.49 4.89
CA ASN A 151 -20.38 -22.58 3.96
C ASN A 151 -20.24 -23.95 4.66
N ASP A 152 -19.17 -24.12 5.43
CA ASP A 152 -18.93 -25.36 6.17
C ASP A 152 -20.05 -25.64 7.18
N TYR A 153 -20.53 -24.62 7.87
CA TYR A 153 -21.65 -24.73 8.81
C TYR A 153 -22.95 -25.12 8.08
N ILE A 154 -23.28 -24.48 6.95
CA ILE A 154 -24.46 -24.77 6.15
C ILE A 154 -24.42 -26.21 5.63
N LEU A 155 -23.30 -26.64 5.06
CA LEU A 155 -23.13 -27.99 4.53
C LEU A 155 -23.27 -29.07 5.63
N LYS A 156 -22.69 -28.82 6.79
CA LYS A 156 -22.75 -29.74 7.94
C LYS A 156 -24.15 -29.84 8.51
N ASN A 157 -24.92 -28.77 8.53
CA ASN A 157 -26.23 -28.70 9.18
C ASN A 157 -27.41 -28.66 8.19
N ARG A 158 -27.21 -28.96 6.92
CA ARG A 158 -28.19 -28.77 5.82
C ARG A 158 -29.58 -29.38 6.12
N ASN A 159 -29.65 -30.45 6.89
CA ASN A 159 -30.91 -31.17 7.18
C ASN A 159 -31.66 -30.60 8.40
N THR A 160 -31.01 -29.75 9.21
CA THR A 160 -31.56 -29.15 10.42
C THR A 160 -31.60 -27.62 10.38
N LEU A 161 -31.06 -27.05 9.32
CA LEU A 161 -30.98 -25.59 9.13
C LEU A 161 -32.37 -25.02 8.88
N THR A 162 -32.78 -24.05 9.71
CA THR A 162 -34.02 -23.32 9.49
C THR A 162 -33.75 -22.06 8.66
N GLU A 163 -34.80 -21.51 8.03
CA GLU A 163 -34.69 -20.25 7.30
C GLU A 163 -34.21 -19.10 8.20
N GLN A 164 -34.70 -19.05 9.44
CA GLN A 164 -34.28 -18.03 10.41
C GLN A 164 -32.78 -18.14 10.73
N THR A 165 -32.29 -19.34 11.03
CA THR A 165 -30.86 -19.56 11.32
C THR A 165 -30.00 -19.24 10.11
N LEU A 166 -30.48 -19.56 8.90
CA LEU A 166 -29.76 -19.20 7.67
C LEU A 166 -29.67 -17.68 7.50
N GLN A 167 -30.77 -16.96 7.71
CA GLN A 167 -30.79 -15.50 7.61
C GLN A 167 -29.88 -14.83 8.65
N GLU A 168 -29.85 -15.33 9.90
CA GLU A 168 -28.96 -14.85 10.94
C GLU A 168 -27.49 -15.08 10.56
N LEU A 169 -27.14 -16.28 10.10
CA LEU A 169 -25.79 -16.62 9.67
C LEU A 169 -25.31 -15.74 8.50
N LEU A 170 -26.17 -15.45 7.52
CA LEU A 170 -25.81 -14.63 6.38
C LEU A 170 -25.64 -13.15 6.73
N LYS A 171 -26.26 -12.66 7.81
CA LYS A 171 -26.09 -11.27 8.29
C LYS A 171 -24.74 -11.03 8.96
N VAL A 172 -24.09 -12.05 9.48
CA VAL A 172 -22.76 -11.91 10.12
C VAL A 172 -21.76 -11.39 9.09
N LYS A 173 -21.02 -10.35 9.44
CA LYS A 173 -19.98 -9.73 8.62
C LYS A 173 -18.78 -9.40 9.48
N ILE A 174 -17.63 -9.29 8.86
CA ILE A 174 -16.45 -8.71 9.52
C ILE A 174 -16.76 -7.26 9.92
N ARG A 175 -16.54 -6.94 11.21
CA ARG A 175 -16.76 -5.60 11.76
C ARG A 175 -15.55 -4.72 11.45
N THR A 176 -15.80 -3.65 10.74
CA THR A 176 -14.78 -2.67 10.37
C THR A 176 -15.19 -1.30 10.86
N GLU A 177 -14.29 -0.62 11.57
CA GLU A 177 -14.54 0.71 12.09
C GLU A 177 -13.34 1.62 11.82
N LYS A 178 -13.59 2.87 11.52
CA LYS A 178 -12.54 3.88 11.42
C LYS A 178 -12.26 4.44 12.82
N VAL A 179 -11.41 3.74 13.56
CA VAL A 179 -11.10 4.09 14.95
C VAL A 179 -10.22 5.33 15.05
N ALA A 180 -9.22 5.45 14.17
CA ALA A 180 -8.33 6.59 14.13
C ALA A 180 -8.64 7.50 12.94
N ILE A 181 -8.77 8.80 13.18
CA ILE A 181 -8.97 9.84 12.17
C ILE A 181 -7.76 10.77 12.20
N LYS A 182 -7.14 11.00 11.07
CA LYS A 182 -5.99 11.90 10.96
C LYS A 182 -6.43 13.25 10.43
N ASP A 183 -6.40 14.28 11.27
CA ASP A 183 -6.83 15.63 10.91
C ASP A 183 -5.74 16.48 10.24
N ALA A 184 -4.46 16.19 10.52
CA ALA A 184 -3.36 16.96 9.98
C ALA A 184 -2.47 16.13 9.04
N LYS A 185 -1.93 16.77 7.98
CA LYS A 185 -0.97 16.16 7.04
C LYS A 185 0.46 16.12 7.63
N LEU A 186 0.59 15.81 8.92
CA LEU A 186 1.87 15.71 9.60
C LEU A 186 2.40 14.27 9.57
N ARG A 187 3.72 14.13 9.52
CA ARG A 187 4.42 12.84 9.58
C ARG A 187 5.02 12.67 10.98
N THR A 188 4.31 11.95 11.84
CA THR A 188 4.64 11.81 13.27
C THR A 188 5.94 11.04 13.54
N PHE A 189 6.36 10.17 12.63
CA PHE A 189 7.55 9.33 12.82
C PHE A 189 8.91 10.05 12.55
N ILE A 190 8.88 11.28 11.97
CA ILE A 190 10.08 12.08 11.68
C ILE A 190 10.44 13.00 12.87
N THR A 191 9.63 13.03 13.90
CA THR A 191 9.78 13.92 15.05
C THR A 191 10.65 13.26 16.13
N GLU A 192 11.41 14.07 16.89
CA GLU A 192 12.19 13.59 18.05
C GLU A 192 11.27 12.95 19.10
N ASP A 193 11.73 11.88 19.75
CA ASP A 193 10.92 11.04 20.66
C ASP A 193 10.26 11.84 21.81
N SER A 194 10.92 12.90 22.31
CA SER A 194 10.38 13.72 23.41
C SER A 194 9.13 14.55 23.08
N SER A 195 8.87 14.80 21.80
CA SER A 195 7.68 15.57 21.34
C SER A 195 6.67 14.70 20.58
N ARG A 196 6.96 13.42 20.44
CA ARG A 196 6.14 12.50 19.61
C ARG A 196 4.78 12.24 20.22
N ASP A 197 4.71 12.00 21.52
CA ASP A 197 3.45 11.68 22.22
C ASP A 197 2.47 12.86 22.19
N ASP A 198 2.98 14.08 22.43
CA ASP A 198 2.17 15.30 22.33
C ASP A 198 1.68 15.54 20.90
N LEU A 199 2.54 15.29 19.90
CA LEU A 199 2.20 15.45 18.50
C LEU A 199 1.15 14.43 18.06
N VAL A 200 1.28 13.17 18.48
CA VAL A 200 0.30 12.11 18.17
C VAL A 200 -1.06 12.46 18.74
N ALA A 201 -1.14 12.95 19.97
CA ALA A 201 -2.38 13.37 20.62
C ALA A 201 -3.11 14.51 19.88
N HIS A 202 -2.38 15.33 19.12
CA HIS A 202 -2.95 16.45 18.34
C HIS A 202 -3.21 16.14 16.85
N VAL A 203 -2.70 15.01 16.36
CA VAL A 203 -2.79 14.64 14.93
C VAL A 203 -3.90 13.63 14.68
N TYR A 204 -4.22 12.83 15.69
CA TYR A 204 -5.24 11.79 15.57
C TYR A 204 -6.39 12.02 16.53
N ASP A 205 -7.60 11.98 15.99
CA ASP A 205 -8.84 11.84 16.76
C ASP A 205 -9.22 10.36 16.84
N VAL A 206 -9.95 10.02 17.90
CA VAL A 206 -10.48 8.66 18.12
C VAL A 206 -12.01 8.69 18.00
N THR A 207 -12.55 7.76 17.22
CA THR A 207 -14.00 7.57 17.14
C THR A 207 -14.51 6.85 18.38
N TYR A 208 -15.21 7.57 19.25
CA TYR A 208 -15.72 7.02 20.51
C TYR A 208 -16.97 6.15 20.30
N GLY A 209 -17.14 5.14 21.16
CA GLY A 209 -18.35 4.33 21.26
C GLY A 209 -18.51 3.22 20.21
N VAL A 210 -17.58 3.07 19.27
CA VAL A 210 -17.63 2.04 18.23
C VAL A 210 -16.99 0.71 18.68
N ILE A 211 -16.18 0.75 19.74
CA ILE A 211 -15.50 -0.41 20.33
C ILE A 211 -16.10 -0.68 21.71
N LYS A 212 -16.41 -1.92 22.01
CA LYS A 212 -16.85 -2.37 23.33
C LYS A 212 -15.66 -2.85 24.15
N PRO A 213 -15.73 -2.81 25.51
CA PRO A 213 -14.65 -3.31 26.37
C PRO A 213 -14.31 -4.80 26.18
N THR A 214 -15.23 -5.57 25.60
CA THR A 214 -15.07 -6.99 25.32
C THR A 214 -14.58 -7.30 23.91
N ASP A 215 -14.45 -6.28 23.05
CA ASP A 215 -14.01 -6.47 21.67
C ASP A 215 -12.47 -6.65 21.60
N ASN A 216 -12.03 -7.54 20.73
CA ASN A 216 -10.67 -7.52 20.22
C ASN A 216 -10.53 -6.37 19.23
N LEU A 217 -9.42 -5.65 19.28
CA LEU A 217 -9.12 -4.60 18.32
C LEU A 217 -7.89 -4.97 17.49
N VAL A 218 -8.08 -5.13 16.20
CA VAL A 218 -7.00 -5.36 15.21
C VAL A 218 -6.75 -4.06 14.47
N ILE A 219 -5.56 -3.50 14.63
CA ILE A 219 -5.15 -2.27 13.94
C ILE A 219 -3.99 -2.59 12.99
N ILE A 220 -4.13 -2.15 11.74
CA ILE A 220 -3.05 -2.20 10.74
C ILE A 220 -2.33 -0.87 10.72
N ASP A 221 -1.00 -0.94 10.77
CA ASP A 221 -0.12 0.21 10.56
C ASP A 221 0.95 -0.16 9.52
N ASP A 222 1.53 0.84 8.86
CA ASP A 222 2.61 0.71 7.88
C ASP A 222 4.00 0.94 8.50
N SER A 223 4.06 1.41 9.73
CA SER A 223 5.29 1.61 10.51
C SER A 223 5.41 0.58 11.63
N ILE A 224 6.64 0.17 11.92
CA ILE A 224 7.01 -0.73 13.01
C ILE A 224 7.91 0.02 13.98
#